data_7924df1cfa00bafff7a4c3dd00d82042
#
_entry.id   7924df1cfa00bafff7a4c3dd00d82042
#
_cell.length_a   1.000
_cell.length_b   1.000
_cell.length_c   1.000
_cell.angle_alpha   90.00
_cell.angle_beta   90.00
_cell.angle_gamma   90.00
#
_symmetry.space_group_name_H-M   'P 1'
#
loop_
_entity.id
_entity.type
_entity.pdbx_description
1 polymer ?
#
loop_
_entity_poly.entity_id
_entity_poly.type
_entity_poly.pdbx_seq_one_letter_code
_entity_poly.pdbx_strand_id
1 'polypeptide(L)'
;AYSCSTIVDCNTRKYHGLLVVPVPELDDENHVLLSSLDATVIQHGAEFNLGLHKYQGNNYSPKGHKYIREFDCDKVPTTLYRVGGVVLKKEVVFQHYEDRILIRYTLVDAHSATTLRFRPFLAFRSVRQFTHENTVASREYSEVEKGIKTCMYAGYPDLYMQFSKDNKFVFMPDWYRGVEYPKEQERGYASNEDLYVPGYFEMNIEKGESIVFSASTSACDTAELQQLFADEVEERSPRDNFFHCLVNAAHQFHNRTKKDERYILAGYPWFKCRARDTFISLPGLTLSIEEEDYFELVMETASRGLYEFMEGKPLTTKMYEIEQPDVLLWAVWAIQQYAKHVGREKCNRKYSKLLCDIIDYIIADKQPNLHLKDNGLLYSEGKEKAVTWMNSTANGHPVVPRTGYIVEFNALWYNALKFCAVMATELGADAEAAEYEKRAELCGSSFVDTFVNQYGYLFDYVEPKDNPDWSVRPNMIFAVALDYSPLSPAQQKSVLDVCTRELLTPKGLRSLSPKSGGYNPMYVGPQTQRDYAYHQGTAWPWLGGFYMEACLKIYKRTRLSFIERQMVGYEDEMVQHCVGTIPELFDGNPPFHGRGAISFAMNVAEVLRTLELLEKYKY
;
A
#
# COMPACT_ATOMS: atom_id res chain seq x y z
N ALA A 1 -3.45 -12.31 -0.22
CA ALA A 1 -2.27 -13.02 -0.75
C ALA A 1 -1.47 -12.12 -1.69
N TYR A 2 -0.20 -12.45 -1.92
CA TYR A 2 0.66 -11.73 -2.86
C TYR A 2 1.86 -12.58 -3.30
N SER A 3 2.55 -12.09 -4.34
CA SER A 3 3.89 -12.52 -4.74
C SER A 3 4.82 -11.33 -4.76
N CYS A 4 6.03 -11.48 -4.26
CA CYS A 4 7.02 -10.41 -4.23
C CYS A 4 8.44 -11.00 -4.22
N SER A 5 9.28 -10.50 -5.14
CA SER A 5 10.72 -10.81 -5.20
C SER A 5 11.46 -9.67 -5.90
N THR A 6 12.75 -9.83 -6.12
CA THR A 6 13.54 -8.92 -6.98
C THR A 6 13.40 -9.33 -8.46
N ILE A 7 13.76 -8.42 -9.37
CA ILE A 7 13.71 -8.70 -10.82
C ILE A 7 14.64 -9.84 -11.26
N VAL A 8 15.61 -10.21 -10.43
CA VAL A 8 16.52 -11.35 -10.66
C VAL A 8 16.13 -12.60 -9.85
N ASP A 9 14.92 -12.61 -9.27
CA ASP A 9 14.36 -13.69 -8.43
C ASP A 9 15.23 -14.05 -7.20
N CYS A 10 16.04 -13.12 -6.69
CA CYS A 10 16.79 -13.29 -5.45
C CYS A 10 16.06 -12.63 -4.29
N ASN A 11 15.50 -13.42 -3.39
CA ASN A 11 14.80 -12.90 -2.22
C ASN A 11 15.78 -12.18 -1.27
N THR A 12 15.43 -10.97 -0.85
CA THR A 12 16.27 -10.12 0.01
C THR A 12 15.61 -9.76 1.34
N ARG A 13 14.33 -10.10 1.50
CA ARG A 13 13.51 -9.80 2.67
C ARG A 13 12.73 -11.02 3.13
N LYS A 14 12.42 -11.13 4.42
CA LYS A 14 11.55 -12.17 4.97
C LYS A 14 10.12 -12.14 4.41
N TYR A 15 9.70 -11.00 3.87
CA TYR A 15 8.40 -10.81 3.21
C TYR A 15 8.38 -11.29 1.75
N HIS A 16 9.54 -11.56 1.14
CA HIS A 16 9.60 -12.08 -0.22
C HIS A 16 9.17 -13.53 -0.27
N GLY A 17 8.42 -13.86 -1.28
CA GLY A 17 7.95 -15.20 -1.58
C GLY A 17 7.18 -15.23 -2.89
N LEU A 18 7.21 -16.36 -3.55
CA LEU A 18 6.48 -16.59 -4.79
C LEU A 18 4.98 -16.78 -4.54
N LEU A 19 4.62 -17.45 -3.43
CA LEU A 19 3.24 -17.54 -2.95
C LEU A 19 3.21 -17.23 -1.44
N VAL A 20 2.62 -16.09 -1.10
CA VAL A 20 2.43 -15.61 0.27
C VAL A 20 0.94 -15.40 0.51
N VAL A 21 0.39 -16.12 1.47
CA VAL A 21 -1.07 -16.19 1.70
C VAL A 21 -1.42 -15.91 3.15
N PRO A 22 -2.61 -15.35 3.45
CA PRO A 22 -3.13 -15.32 4.80
C PRO A 22 -3.51 -16.75 5.24
N VAL A 23 -3.22 -17.07 6.50
CA VAL A 23 -3.61 -18.36 7.13
C VAL A 23 -4.37 -18.06 8.42
N PRO A 24 -5.67 -17.67 8.32
CA PRO A 24 -6.47 -17.24 9.48
C PRO A 24 -6.61 -18.31 10.57
N GLU A 25 -6.40 -19.57 10.23
CA GLU A 25 -6.41 -20.69 11.16
C GLU A 25 -5.22 -20.67 12.14
N LEU A 26 -4.13 -20.01 11.77
CA LEU A 26 -2.93 -19.89 12.60
C LEU A 26 -2.86 -18.55 13.32
N ASP A 27 -2.97 -17.48 12.57
CA ASP A 27 -2.90 -16.11 13.09
C ASP A 27 -3.45 -15.12 12.04
N ASP A 28 -3.37 -13.81 12.35
CA ASP A 28 -3.81 -12.73 11.45
C ASP A 28 -2.67 -12.21 10.55
N GLU A 29 -1.66 -13.02 10.27
CA GLU A 29 -0.52 -12.66 9.43
C GLU A 29 -0.53 -13.39 8.08
N ASN A 30 0.29 -12.90 7.15
CA ASN A 30 0.59 -13.62 5.92
C ASN A 30 1.71 -14.65 6.16
N HIS A 31 1.66 -15.75 5.40
CA HIS A 31 2.62 -16.85 5.49
C HIS A 31 3.23 -17.15 4.12
N VAL A 32 4.53 -17.32 4.08
CA VAL A 32 5.26 -17.76 2.87
C VAL A 32 5.13 -19.28 2.77
N LEU A 33 4.38 -19.78 1.81
CA LEU A 33 4.30 -21.21 1.50
C LEU A 33 5.40 -21.61 0.51
N LEU A 34 5.44 -20.94 -0.65
CA LEU A 34 6.45 -21.15 -1.69
C LEU A 34 7.36 -19.91 -1.75
N SER A 35 8.62 -20.09 -1.37
CA SER A 35 9.62 -19.02 -1.36
C SER A 35 10.09 -18.68 -2.77
N SER A 36 10.44 -19.71 -3.56
CA SER A 36 10.89 -19.55 -4.95
C SER A 36 10.72 -20.84 -5.75
N LEU A 37 10.85 -20.73 -7.07
CA LEU A 37 10.85 -21.87 -8.02
C LEU A 37 12.05 -21.72 -8.95
N ASP A 38 13.08 -22.53 -8.74
CA ASP A 38 14.24 -22.54 -9.63
C ASP A 38 13.96 -23.34 -10.88
N ALA A 39 14.13 -22.71 -12.05
CA ALA A 39 14.07 -23.37 -13.33
C ALA A 39 15.51 -23.73 -13.81
N THR A 40 15.68 -24.92 -14.36
CA THR A 40 16.92 -25.38 -14.98
C THR A 40 16.64 -25.79 -16.42
N VAL A 41 17.43 -25.24 -17.35
CA VAL A 41 17.43 -25.65 -18.75
C VAL A 41 18.45 -26.76 -18.95
N ILE A 42 18.04 -27.88 -19.54
CA ILE A 42 18.90 -29.04 -19.79
C ILE A 42 18.98 -29.29 -21.30
N GLN A 43 20.20 -29.26 -21.84
CA GLN A 43 20.48 -29.62 -23.24
C GLN A 43 21.77 -30.44 -23.33
N HIS A 44 21.75 -31.53 -24.10
CA HIS A 44 22.91 -32.42 -24.31
C HIS A 44 23.60 -32.84 -23.01
N GLY A 45 22.82 -33.02 -21.93
CA GLY A 45 23.35 -33.36 -20.60
C GLY A 45 23.96 -32.17 -19.81
N ALA A 46 24.05 -30.99 -20.39
CA ALA A 46 24.46 -29.77 -19.68
C ALA A 46 23.26 -29.13 -18.97
N GLU A 47 23.45 -28.78 -17.71
CA GLU A 47 22.42 -28.15 -16.87
C GLU A 47 22.74 -26.67 -16.64
N PHE A 48 21.78 -25.81 -16.88
CA PHE A 48 21.84 -24.36 -16.70
C PHE A 48 20.76 -23.91 -15.72
N ASN A 49 21.10 -23.75 -14.46
CA ASN A 49 20.18 -23.30 -13.42
C ASN A 49 19.98 -21.79 -13.50
N LEU A 50 18.74 -21.34 -13.63
CA LEU A 50 18.34 -19.94 -13.74
C LEU A 50 18.05 -19.28 -12.38
N GLY A 51 18.07 -20.04 -11.28
CA GLY A 51 17.85 -19.54 -9.93
C GLY A 51 18.98 -18.65 -9.41
N LEU A 52 18.69 -17.94 -8.33
CA LEU A 52 19.67 -17.09 -7.63
C LEU A 52 19.32 -16.99 -6.15
N HIS A 53 20.21 -17.51 -5.31
CA HIS A 53 20.08 -17.40 -3.84
C HIS A 53 21.37 -16.83 -3.26
N LYS A 54 21.24 -15.99 -2.22
CA LYS A 54 22.39 -15.54 -1.43
C LYS A 54 22.55 -16.46 -0.24
N TYR A 55 23.73 -17.01 -0.06
CA TYR A 55 24.11 -17.83 1.09
C TYR A 55 25.11 -17.10 1.98
N GLN A 56 25.36 -17.64 3.17
CA GLN A 56 26.34 -17.10 4.12
C GLN A 56 27.71 -16.87 3.46
N GLY A 57 28.44 -15.85 3.92
CA GLY A 57 29.74 -15.48 3.40
C GLY A 57 29.74 -14.76 2.07
N ASN A 58 28.64 -14.06 1.74
CA ASN A 58 28.46 -13.33 0.49
C ASN A 58 28.56 -14.21 -0.76
N ASN A 59 28.14 -15.45 -0.64
CA ASN A 59 28.12 -16.43 -1.71
C ASN A 59 26.77 -16.45 -2.41
N TYR A 60 26.76 -16.26 -3.74
CA TYR A 60 25.55 -16.36 -4.58
C TYR A 60 25.60 -17.65 -5.41
N SER A 61 24.60 -18.52 -5.24
CA SER A 61 24.52 -19.79 -5.95
C SER A 61 23.05 -20.24 -6.08
N PRO A 62 22.64 -20.77 -7.23
CA PRO A 62 23.33 -20.68 -8.52
C PRO A 62 23.42 -19.21 -9.00
N LYS A 63 23.99 -18.97 -10.18
CA LYS A 63 24.20 -17.61 -10.71
C LYS A 63 23.34 -17.35 -11.96
N GLY A 64 22.05 -17.68 -11.88
CA GLY A 64 21.10 -17.62 -13.00
C GLY A 64 20.90 -16.22 -13.60
N HIS A 65 21.10 -15.16 -12.80
CA HIS A 65 21.06 -13.77 -13.27
C HIS A 65 21.98 -13.49 -14.46
N LYS A 66 23.05 -14.25 -14.65
CA LYS A 66 23.98 -14.12 -15.78
C LYS A 66 23.33 -14.45 -17.13
N TYR A 67 22.23 -15.20 -17.11
CA TYR A 67 21.50 -15.62 -18.31
C TYR A 67 20.37 -14.65 -18.67
N ILE A 68 20.01 -13.72 -17.79
CA ILE A 68 19.00 -12.69 -18.06
C ILE A 68 19.53 -11.77 -19.16
N ARG A 69 18.74 -11.58 -20.20
CA ARG A 69 19.00 -10.65 -21.31
C ARG A 69 18.15 -9.41 -21.23
N GLU A 70 16.89 -9.60 -20.81
CA GLU A 70 15.90 -8.55 -20.76
C GLU A 70 14.95 -8.80 -19.60
N PHE A 71 14.54 -7.76 -18.96
CA PHE A 71 13.40 -7.74 -18.06
C PHE A 71 12.48 -6.61 -18.48
N ASP A 72 11.22 -6.91 -18.66
CA ASP A 72 10.17 -5.97 -18.99
C ASP A 72 8.98 -6.17 -18.06
N CYS A 73 8.19 -5.13 -17.85
CA CYS A 73 6.97 -5.17 -17.05
C CYS A 73 5.88 -4.32 -17.70
N ASP A 74 5.53 -4.63 -18.95
CA ASP A 74 4.40 -4.00 -19.62
C ASP A 74 3.08 -4.41 -18.96
N LYS A 75 2.46 -5.51 -19.37
CA LYS A 75 1.27 -6.04 -18.69
C LYS A 75 1.63 -6.87 -17.46
N VAL A 76 2.65 -7.71 -17.55
CA VAL A 76 3.13 -8.60 -16.48
C VAL A 76 4.66 -8.64 -16.44
N PRO A 77 5.27 -8.95 -15.29
CA PRO A 77 6.71 -9.16 -15.21
C PRO A 77 7.15 -10.26 -16.19
N THR A 78 8.04 -9.91 -17.09
CA THR A 78 8.54 -10.77 -18.17
C THR A 78 10.06 -10.78 -18.16
N THR A 79 10.66 -11.96 -18.05
CA THR A 79 12.12 -12.13 -18.09
C THR A 79 12.52 -12.99 -19.27
N LEU A 80 13.46 -12.51 -20.07
CA LEU A 80 14.03 -13.26 -21.19
C LEU A 80 15.41 -13.78 -20.80
N TYR A 81 15.58 -15.10 -20.80
CA TYR A 81 16.86 -15.78 -20.55
C TYR A 81 17.46 -16.25 -21.88
N ARG A 82 18.79 -16.16 -21.99
CA ARG A 82 19.56 -16.78 -23.07
C ARG A 82 20.70 -17.61 -22.50
N VAL A 83 20.67 -18.90 -22.78
CA VAL A 83 21.64 -19.87 -22.26
C VAL A 83 21.84 -21.01 -23.23
N GLY A 84 23.09 -21.33 -23.57
CA GLY A 84 23.44 -22.49 -24.40
C GLY A 84 22.77 -22.57 -25.76
N GLY A 85 22.41 -21.45 -26.38
CA GLY A 85 21.65 -21.43 -27.63
C GLY A 85 20.12 -21.55 -27.46
N VAL A 86 19.64 -21.57 -26.22
CA VAL A 86 18.23 -21.51 -25.86
C VAL A 86 17.82 -20.08 -25.52
N VAL A 87 16.64 -19.68 -25.95
CA VAL A 87 15.94 -18.47 -25.49
C VAL A 87 14.67 -18.89 -24.79
N LEU A 88 14.61 -18.66 -23.47
CA LEU A 88 13.46 -18.98 -22.64
C LEU A 88 12.84 -17.70 -22.11
N LYS A 89 11.52 -17.54 -22.28
CA LYS A 89 10.73 -16.45 -21.71
C LYS A 89 9.98 -16.94 -20.48
N LYS A 90 10.04 -16.19 -19.39
CA LYS A 90 9.29 -16.38 -18.16
C LYS A 90 8.36 -15.20 -17.94
N GLU A 91 7.08 -15.45 -17.75
CA GLU A 91 6.05 -14.46 -17.46
C GLU A 91 5.33 -14.83 -16.17
N VAL A 92 5.07 -13.86 -15.30
CA VAL A 92 4.48 -14.11 -13.97
C VAL A 92 3.22 -13.29 -13.79
N VAL A 93 2.15 -13.93 -13.31
CA VAL A 93 0.91 -13.26 -12.95
C VAL A 93 0.34 -13.84 -11.67
N PHE A 94 -0.17 -12.98 -10.78
CA PHE A 94 -0.93 -13.40 -9.62
C PHE A 94 -2.42 -13.31 -9.98
N GLN A 95 -3.18 -14.40 -9.78
CA GLN A 95 -4.59 -14.45 -10.13
C GLN A 95 -5.39 -13.49 -9.26
N HIS A 96 -6.26 -12.70 -9.88
CA HIS A 96 -7.11 -11.75 -9.17
C HIS A 96 -8.02 -12.46 -8.16
N TYR A 97 -8.00 -11.97 -6.92
CA TYR A 97 -8.85 -12.43 -5.81
C TYR A 97 -8.73 -13.92 -5.43
N GLU A 98 -7.69 -14.60 -5.92
CA GLU A 98 -7.39 -15.98 -5.58
C GLU A 98 -5.99 -16.10 -4.96
N ASP A 99 -5.77 -17.15 -4.16
CA ASP A 99 -4.47 -17.46 -3.58
C ASP A 99 -3.66 -18.31 -4.56
N ARG A 100 -3.38 -17.77 -5.76
CA ARG A 100 -2.75 -18.50 -6.88
C ARG A 100 -1.75 -17.64 -7.63
N ILE A 101 -0.54 -18.17 -7.78
CA ILE A 101 0.47 -17.65 -8.70
C ILE A 101 0.50 -18.52 -9.95
N LEU A 102 0.58 -17.87 -11.10
CA LEU A 102 0.76 -18.52 -12.40
C LEU A 102 2.07 -18.05 -13.03
N ILE A 103 2.86 -18.99 -13.55
CA ILE A 103 4.12 -18.69 -14.24
C ILE A 103 4.10 -19.41 -15.58
N ARG A 104 4.20 -18.66 -16.67
CA ARG A 104 4.33 -19.20 -18.01
C ARG A 104 5.78 -19.19 -18.46
N TYR A 105 6.27 -20.37 -18.88
CA TYR A 105 7.58 -20.54 -19.51
C TYR A 105 7.38 -20.88 -20.98
N THR A 106 7.94 -20.06 -21.88
CA THR A 106 7.85 -20.25 -23.33
C THR A 106 9.25 -20.47 -23.90
N LEU A 107 9.46 -21.59 -24.59
CA LEU A 107 10.71 -21.84 -25.32
C LEU A 107 10.69 -21.08 -26.66
N VAL A 108 11.22 -19.86 -26.63
CA VAL A 108 11.18 -18.96 -27.80
C VAL A 108 12.08 -19.47 -28.91
N ASP A 109 13.29 -19.95 -28.56
CA ASP A 109 14.22 -20.52 -29.54
C ASP A 109 15.06 -21.63 -28.90
N ALA A 110 15.31 -22.69 -29.69
CA ALA A 110 16.22 -23.77 -29.34
C ALA A 110 16.64 -24.52 -30.60
N HIS A 111 17.86 -25.02 -30.62
CA HIS A 111 18.40 -25.79 -31.77
C HIS A 111 18.43 -27.31 -31.51
N SER A 112 18.05 -27.74 -30.33
CA SER A 112 18.03 -29.16 -29.91
C SER A 112 16.96 -29.44 -28.88
N ALA A 113 16.71 -30.72 -28.63
CA ALA A 113 15.81 -31.17 -27.57
C ALA A 113 16.14 -30.53 -26.24
N THR A 114 15.16 -29.93 -25.59
CA THR A 114 15.30 -29.17 -24.35
C THR A 114 14.40 -29.78 -23.28
N THR A 115 14.95 -29.97 -22.09
CA THR A 115 14.19 -30.35 -20.90
C THR A 115 14.22 -29.21 -19.91
N LEU A 116 13.09 -28.93 -19.27
CA LEU A 116 12.99 -28.03 -18.14
C LEU A 116 12.86 -28.83 -16.84
N ARG A 117 13.64 -28.44 -15.85
CA ARG A 117 13.53 -28.95 -14.46
C ARG A 117 13.13 -27.80 -13.56
N PHE A 118 12.12 -28.02 -12.70
CA PHE A 118 11.63 -27.03 -11.75
C PHE A 118 11.80 -27.55 -10.31
N ARG A 119 12.49 -26.76 -9.49
CA ARG A 119 12.76 -27.07 -8.08
C ARG A 119 12.07 -26.04 -7.19
N PRO A 120 11.03 -26.45 -6.44
CA PRO A 120 10.32 -25.56 -5.52
C PRO A 120 11.06 -25.47 -4.17
N PHE A 121 11.18 -24.27 -3.64
CA PHE A 121 11.74 -23.97 -2.32
C PHE A 121 10.60 -23.59 -1.38
N LEU A 122 10.33 -24.42 -0.38
CA LEU A 122 9.22 -24.29 0.55
C LEU A 122 9.68 -23.67 1.86
N ALA A 123 8.83 -22.82 2.44
CA ALA A 123 9.09 -22.17 3.73
C ALA A 123 8.04 -22.50 4.79
N PHE A 124 6.75 -22.41 4.49
CA PHE A 124 5.64 -22.63 5.42
C PHE A 124 5.86 -21.92 6.75
N ARG A 125 5.99 -20.60 6.71
CA ARG A 125 6.27 -19.75 7.86
C ARG A 125 5.56 -18.41 7.79
N SER A 126 5.32 -17.80 8.95
CA SER A 126 4.91 -16.39 9.00
C SER A 126 5.94 -15.47 8.34
N VAL A 127 5.48 -14.39 7.70
CA VAL A 127 6.36 -13.32 7.18
C VAL A 127 7.18 -12.62 8.29
N ARG A 128 6.87 -12.88 9.56
CA ARG A 128 7.60 -12.31 10.72
C ARG A 128 8.80 -13.13 11.15
N GLN A 129 8.86 -14.41 10.77
CA GLN A 129 9.86 -15.37 11.25
C GLN A 129 10.60 -16.01 10.08
N PHE A 130 11.68 -16.73 10.38
CA PHE A 130 12.39 -17.59 9.45
C PHE A 130 12.27 -19.05 9.86
N THR A 131 12.29 -19.95 8.87
CA THR A 131 12.31 -21.40 9.09
C THR A 131 13.76 -21.91 9.09
N HIS A 132 14.03 -22.87 9.95
CA HIS A 132 15.28 -23.62 9.95
C HIS A 132 15.01 -25.11 9.86
N GLU A 133 15.99 -25.88 9.38
CA GLU A 133 15.90 -27.33 9.31
C GLU A 133 15.43 -27.92 10.63
N ASN A 134 14.43 -28.78 10.58
CA ASN A 134 13.87 -29.41 11.75
C ASN A 134 13.28 -30.79 11.41
N THR A 135 12.99 -31.57 12.46
CA THR A 135 12.46 -32.93 12.33
C THR A 135 10.91 -32.98 12.36
N VAL A 136 10.25 -31.86 12.59
CA VAL A 136 8.78 -31.77 12.67
C VAL A 136 8.16 -31.57 11.28
N ALA A 137 8.92 -30.97 10.35
CA ALA A 137 8.48 -30.76 8.99
C ALA A 137 8.11 -32.08 8.30
N SER A 138 6.87 -32.18 7.84
CA SER A 138 6.43 -33.31 7.03
C SER A 138 7.16 -33.33 5.69
N ARG A 139 7.59 -34.52 5.28
CA ARG A 139 8.18 -34.77 3.96
C ARG A 139 7.21 -35.44 3.01
N GLU A 140 5.96 -35.63 3.44
CA GLU A 140 4.93 -36.30 2.66
C GLU A 140 4.42 -35.39 1.53
N TYR A 141 4.07 -36.04 0.45
CA TYR A 141 3.35 -35.40 -0.67
C TYR A 141 2.31 -36.39 -1.22
N SER A 142 1.34 -35.85 -1.94
CA SER A 142 0.38 -36.66 -2.69
C SER A 142 0.38 -36.23 -4.14
N GLU A 143 0.28 -37.19 -5.05
CA GLU A 143 0.12 -36.87 -6.48
C GLU A 143 -1.26 -36.25 -6.73
N VAL A 144 -1.29 -35.25 -7.57
CA VAL A 144 -2.50 -34.63 -8.13
C VAL A 144 -2.34 -34.55 -9.65
N GLU A 145 -3.38 -34.12 -10.33
CA GLU A 145 -3.33 -33.99 -11.78
C GLU A 145 -2.15 -33.09 -12.19
N LYS A 146 -1.22 -33.65 -12.99
CA LYS A 146 0.00 -33.01 -13.50
C LYS A 146 0.80 -32.25 -12.42
N GLY A 147 0.90 -32.81 -11.22
CA GLY A 147 1.64 -32.18 -10.14
C GLY A 147 1.56 -32.93 -8.82
N ILE A 148 1.87 -32.21 -7.75
CA ILE A 148 1.80 -32.71 -6.38
C ILE A 148 1.11 -31.70 -5.46
N LYS A 149 0.64 -32.18 -4.30
CA LYS A 149 0.32 -31.35 -3.15
C LYS A 149 1.14 -31.78 -1.94
N THR A 150 1.48 -30.83 -1.09
CA THR A 150 2.24 -31.03 0.15
C THR A 150 1.88 -30.00 1.21
N CYS A 151 2.09 -30.38 2.48
CA CYS A 151 1.94 -29.47 3.61
C CYS A 151 3.03 -29.81 4.63
N MET A 152 3.86 -28.82 5.00
CA MET A 152 4.99 -29.07 5.90
C MET A 152 4.59 -29.16 7.38
N TYR A 153 3.56 -28.41 7.81
CA TYR A 153 3.18 -28.33 9.23
C TYR A 153 1.67 -28.34 9.39
N ALA A 154 1.19 -28.94 10.48
CA ALA A 154 -0.22 -28.94 10.83
C ALA A 154 -0.78 -27.51 11.00
N GLY A 155 -2.00 -27.27 10.57
CA GLY A 155 -2.67 -25.98 10.60
C GLY A 155 -2.44 -25.12 9.36
N TYR A 156 -1.49 -25.46 8.51
CA TYR A 156 -1.35 -24.84 7.20
C TYR A 156 -2.27 -25.47 6.15
N PRO A 157 -2.67 -24.71 5.11
CA PRO A 157 -3.33 -25.28 3.94
C PRO A 157 -2.35 -26.16 3.14
N ASP A 158 -2.89 -27.10 2.35
CA ASP A 158 -2.12 -27.81 1.34
C ASP A 158 -1.60 -26.82 0.28
N LEU A 159 -0.35 -26.98 -0.14
CA LEU A 159 0.22 -26.31 -1.30
C LEU A 159 0.12 -27.21 -2.52
N TYR A 160 -0.70 -26.84 -3.49
CA TYR A 160 -0.83 -27.48 -4.78
C TYR A 160 0.17 -26.88 -5.76
N MET A 161 0.96 -27.71 -6.41
CA MET A 161 1.91 -27.33 -7.47
C MET A 161 1.58 -28.16 -8.71
N GLN A 162 1.01 -27.54 -9.72
CA GLN A 162 0.48 -28.20 -10.92
C GLN A 162 0.97 -27.53 -12.20
N PHE A 163 1.04 -28.27 -13.28
CA PHE A 163 1.47 -27.78 -14.60
C PHE A 163 0.39 -28.01 -15.67
N SER A 164 0.41 -27.20 -16.72
CA SER A 164 -0.45 -27.41 -17.89
C SER A 164 -0.03 -28.63 -18.73
N LYS A 165 1.15 -29.19 -18.48
CA LYS A 165 1.75 -30.29 -19.22
C LYS A 165 2.09 -31.46 -18.30
N ASP A 166 2.02 -32.68 -18.82
CA ASP A 166 2.47 -33.88 -18.13
C ASP A 166 3.94 -33.75 -17.75
N ASN A 167 4.27 -34.16 -16.56
CA ASN A 167 5.60 -34.05 -15.99
C ASN A 167 5.93 -35.26 -15.12
N LYS A 168 7.20 -35.40 -14.81
CA LYS A 168 7.70 -36.40 -13.86
C LYS A 168 8.15 -35.68 -12.60
N PHE A 169 7.52 -35.97 -11.47
CA PHE A 169 8.04 -35.57 -10.16
C PHE A 169 9.08 -36.58 -9.68
N VAL A 170 10.24 -36.10 -9.28
CA VAL A 170 11.32 -36.89 -8.68
C VAL A 170 11.46 -36.48 -7.23
N PHE A 171 11.03 -37.36 -6.32
CA PHE A 171 11.16 -37.12 -4.90
C PHE A 171 12.63 -37.21 -4.47
N MET A 172 13.17 -36.08 -4.04
CA MET A 172 14.56 -35.94 -3.58
C MET A 172 14.63 -34.86 -2.52
N PRO A 173 14.13 -35.16 -1.30
CA PRO A 173 13.97 -34.17 -0.24
C PRO A 173 15.34 -33.75 0.32
N ASP A 174 15.54 -32.44 0.45
CA ASP A 174 16.72 -31.84 1.08
C ASP A 174 16.41 -30.47 1.68
N TRP A 175 17.28 -30.03 2.60
CA TRP A 175 17.26 -28.69 3.14
C TRP A 175 18.41 -27.85 2.55
N TYR A 176 18.06 -26.69 2.01
CA TYR A 176 19.01 -25.69 1.52
C TYR A 176 19.27 -24.70 2.66
N ARG A 177 20.43 -24.81 3.28
CA ARG A 177 20.78 -24.17 4.55
C ARG A 177 21.48 -22.85 4.36
N GLY A 178 21.21 -21.88 5.27
CA GLY A 178 21.94 -20.63 5.35
C GLY A 178 21.63 -19.66 4.22
N VAL A 179 20.42 -19.65 3.69
CA VAL A 179 19.94 -18.61 2.77
C VAL A 179 19.87 -17.28 3.52
N GLU A 180 20.49 -16.23 2.98
CA GLU A 180 20.56 -14.90 3.60
C GLU A 180 19.66 -13.87 2.94
N TYR A 181 19.09 -13.01 3.78
CA TYR A 181 18.23 -11.89 3.39
C TYR A 181 18.91 -10.55 3.75
N PRO A 182 19.68 -9.94 2.83
CA PRO A 182 20.53 -8.79 3.15
C PRO A 182 19.75 -7.57 3.62
N LYS A 183 18.52 -7.38 3.15
CA LYS A 183 17.68 -6.25 3.59
C LYS A 183 17.17 -6.41 5.02
N GLU A 184 17.06 -7.61 5.54
CA GLU A 184 16.76 -7.83 6.97
C GLU A 184 18.01 -7.57 7.82
N GLN A 185 19.19 -7.97 7.34
CA GLN A 185 20.47 -7.69 8.01
C GLN A 185 20.73 -6.18 8.14
N GLU A 186 20.51 -5.41 7.07
CA GLU A 186 20.62 -3.94 7.08
C GLU A 186 19.70 -3.28 8.14
N ARG A 187 18.58 -3.92 8.46
CA ARG A 187 17.57 -3.47 9.44
C ARG A 187 17.82 -4.00 10.85
N GLY A 188 18.88 -4.77 11.08
CA GLY A 188 19.24 -5.35 12.38
C GLY A 188 18.36 -6.52 12.82
N TYR A 189 17.70 -7.21 11.90
CA TYR A 189 16.90 -8.41 12.18
C TYR A 189 17.67 -9.70 11.89
N ALA A 190 17.12 -10.82 12.39
CA ALA A 190 17.52 -12.15 11.90
C ALA A 190 17.38 -12.19 10.37
N SER A 191 18.37 -12.77 9.69
CA SER A 191 18.49 -12.68 8.23
C SER A 191 18.80 -14.00 7.55
N ASN A 192 18.78 -15.12 8.26
CA ASN A 192 19.12 -16.45 7.74
C ASN A 192 17.91 -17.39 7.81
N GLU A 193 17.76 -18.22 6.80
CA GLU A 193 16.70 -19.21 6.67
C GLU A 193 17.24 -20.50 6.04
N ASP A 194 16.65 -21.64 6.40
CA ASP A 194 16.80 -22.90 5.69
C ASP A 194 15.49 -23.19 4.95
N LEU A 195 15.58 -23.51 3.66
CA LEU A 195 14.43 -23.79 2.81
C LEU A 195 14.35 -25.29 2.48
N TYR A 196 13.15 -25.87 2.59
CA TYR A 196 12.92 -27.26 2.26
C TYR A 196 12.58 -27.42 0.78
N VAL A 197 13.19 -28.40 0.14
CA VAL A 197 12.93 -28.80 -1.25
C VAL A 197 12.48 -30.25 -1.27
N PRO A 198 11.23 -30.57 -1.67
CA PRO A 198 10.74 -31.95 -1.69
C PRO A 198 11.32 -32.79 -2.84
N GLY A 199 11.83 -32.13 -3.87
CA GLY A 199 12.33 -32.74 -5.10
C GLY A 199 12.22 -31.77 -6.28
N TYR A 200 12.02 -32.31 -7.47
CA TYR A 200 11.89 -31.49 -8.68
C TYR A 200 10.94 -32.13 -9.69
N PHE A 201 10.40 -31.28 -10.56
CA PHE A 201 9.60 -31.68 -11.73
C PHE A 201 10.48 -31.62 -12.97
N GLU A 202 10.33 -32.58 -13.88
CA GLU A 202 10.98 -32.58 -15.20
C GLU A 202 9.97 -32.80 -16.31
N MET A 203 10.15 -32.05 -17.39
CA MET A 203 9.38 -32.21 -18.61
C MET A 203 10.13 -31.68 -19.85
N ASN A 204 9.90 -32.30 -20.99
CA ASN A 204 10.43 -31.80 -22.26
C ASN A 204 9.61 -30.60 -22.73
N ILE A 205 10.26 -29.69 -23.44
CA ILE A 205 9.61 -28.54 -24.07
C ILE A 205 10.13 -28.38 -25.49
N GLU A 206 9.23 -28.07 -26.42
CA GLU A 206 9.56 -27.85 -27.81
C GLU A 206 9.63 -26.35 -28.15
N LYS A 207 10.36 -25.99 -29.21
CA LYS A 207 10.42 -24.62 -29.68
C LYS A 207 9.02 -24.10 -30.02
N GLY A 208 8.67 -22.94 -29.50
CA GLY A 208 7.35 -22.31 -29.61
C GLY A 208 6.32 -22.79 -28.57
N GLU A 209 6.62 -23.84 -27.80
CA GLU A 209 5.73 -24.33 -26.77
C GLU A 209 5.78 -23.46 -25.51
N SER A 210 4.63 -23.38 -24.82
CA SER A 210 4.49 -22.74 -23.51
C SER A 210 3.98 -23.73 -22.48
N ILE A 211 4.53 -23.66 -21.27
CA ILE A 211 4.11 -24.43 -20.09
C ILE A 211 3.70 -23.44 -19.01
N VAL A 212 2.54 -23.64 -18.39
CA VAL A 212 2.08 -22.84 -17.26
C VAL A 212 2.21 -23.66 -15.98
N PHE A 213 2.91 -23.11 -15.00
CA PHE A 213 2.99 -23.57 -13.62
C PHE A 213 1.97 -22.83 -12.76
N SER A 214 1.26 -23.55 -11.91
CA SER A 214 0.35 -23.01 -10.89
C SER A 214 0.81 -23.45 -9.50
N ALA A 215 0.95 -22.50 -8.58
CA ALA A 215 1.02 -22.79 -7.15
C ALA A 215 -0.13 -22.08 -6.42
N SER A 216 -0.85 -22.84 -5.59
CA SER A 216 -2.08 -22.38 -4.93
C SER A 216 -2.40 -23.20 -3.68
N THR A 217 -3.30 -22.66 -2.84
CA THR A 217 -3.92 -23.39 -1.72
C THR A 217 -5.09 -24.29 -2.14
N SER A 218 -5.44 -24.33 -3.43
CA SER A 218 -6.48 -25.17 -4.01
C SER A 218 -6.03 -25.78 -5.33
N ALA A 219 -6.56 -26.96 -5.65
CA ALA A 219 -6.35 -27.61 -6.94
C ALA A 219 -6.99 -26.78 -8.08
N CYS A 220 -6.48 -26.97 -9.28
CA CYS A 220 -7.07 -26.40 -10.50
C CYS A 220 -7.23 -27.48 -11.58
N ASP A 221 -8.10 -27.21 -12.55
CA ASP A 221 -8.13 -27.96 -13.80
C ASP A 221 -6.89 -27.58 -14.63
N THR A 222 -6.01 -28.54 -14.83
CA THR A 222 -4.74 -28.29 -15.53
C THR A 222 -4.91 -28.05 -17.03
N ALA A 223 -6.04 -28.43 -17.62
CA ALA A 223 -6.37 -28.15 -19.00
C ALA A 223 -6.69 -26.68 -19.24
N GLU A 224 -7.19 -25.97 -18.22
CA GLU A 224 -7.58 -24.56 -18.30
C GLU A 224 -6.43 -23.60 -18.00
N LEU A 225 -5.28 -24.05 -17.50
CA LEU A 225 -4.18 -23.19 -17.04
C LEU A 225 -3.66 -22.22 -18.10
N GLN A 226 -3.59 -22.65 -19.36
CA GLN A 226 -3.14 -21.77 -20.45
C GLN A 226 -4.14 -20.63 -20.69
N GLN A 227 -5.43 -20.93 -20.70
CA GLN A 227 -6.47 -19.95 -20.87
C GLN A 227 -6.55 -19.01 -19.67
N LEU A 228 -6.53 -19.56 -18.46
CA LEU A 228 -6.53 -18.78 -17.21
C LEU A 228 -5.37 -17.77 -17.17
N PHE A 229 -4.17 -18.18 -17.59
CA PHE A 229 -3.03 -17.27 -17.67
C PHE A 229 -3.27 -16.16 -18.71
N ALA A 230 -3.83 -16.51 -19.87
CA ALA A 230 -4.10 -15.54 -20.93
C ALA A 230 -5.15 -14.52 -20.50
N ASP A 231 -6.23 -14.95 -19.87
CA ASP A 231 -7.30 -14.09 -19.36
C ASP A 231 -6.77 -13.10 -18.32
N GLU A 232 -5.96 -13.58 -17.36
CA GLU A 232 -5.33 -12.72 -16.36
C GLU A 232 -4.38 -11.67 -16.96
N VAL A 233 -3.67 -12.00 -18.04
CA VAL A 233 -2.81 -11.04 -18.76
C VAL A 233 -3.66 -10.03 -19.52
N GLU A 234 -4.79 -10.46 -20.12
CA GLU A 234 -5.66 -9.57 -20.88
C GLU A 234 -6.29 -8.49 -20.00
N GLU A 235 -6.68 -8.84 -18.78
CA GLU A 235 -7.23 -7.90 -17.79
C GLU A 235 -6.24 -6.85 -17.32
N ARG A 236 -4.92 -7.03 -17.52
CA ARG A 236 -3.91 -6.06 -17.09
C ARG A 236 -3.82 -4.89 -18.08
N SER A 237 -3.82 -3.67 -17.56
CA SER A 237 -3.50 -2.49 -18.36
C SER A 237 -2.00 -2.46 -18.69
N PRO A 238 -1.60 -2.12 -19.94
CA PRO A 238 -0.19 -1.91 -20.26
C PRO A 238 0.42 -0.80 -19.38
N ARG A 239 1.69 -0.94 -18.98
CA ARG A 239 2.44 0.11 -18.28
C ARG A 239 3.24 0.96 -19.26
N ASP A 240 2.60 1.41 -20.33
CA ASP A 240 3.20 2.17 -21.42
C ASP A 240 3.42 3.65 -21.12
N ASN A 241 2.88 4.14 -20.00
CA ASN A 241 3.08 5.50 -19.50
C ASN A 241 2.92 5.55 -17.97
N PHE A 242 3.29 6.69 -17.39
CA PHE A 242 3.25 6.89 -15.94
C PHE A 242 1.86 6.70 -15.33
N PHE A 243 0.82 7.24 -15.97
CA PHE A 243 -0.56 7.10 -15.48
C PHE A 243 -0.98 5.61 -15.46
N HIS A 244 -0.73 4.86 -16.53
CA HIS A 244 -1.07 3.44 -16.60
C HIS A 244 -0.25 2.59 -15.60
N CYS A 245 1.00 2.95 -15.29
CA CYS A 245 1.73 2.33 -14.19
C CYS A 245 0.99 2.50 -12.85
N LEU A 246 0.50 3.72 -12.58
CA LEU A 246 -0.25 4.01 -11.35
C LEU A 246 -1.62 3.33 -11.31
N VAL A 247 -2.32 3.20 -12.45
CA VAL A 247 -3.57 2.43 -12.54
C VAL A 247 -3.33 0.96 -12.17
N ASN A 248 -2.29 0.33 -12.72
CA ASN A 248 -1.91 -1.02 -12.31
C ASN A 248 -1.58 -1.13 -10.82
N ALA A 249 -0.87 -0.13 -10.27
CA ALA A 249 -0.58 -0.09 -8.84
C ALA A 249 -1.86 0.07 -8.01
N ALA A 250 -2.83 0.90 -8.46
CA ALA A 250 -4.12 1.07 -7.80
C ALA A 250 -4.88 -0.25 -7.70
N HIS A 251 -4.99 -1.01 -8.79
CA HIS A 251 -5.66 -2.30 -8.80
C HIS A 251 -5.03 -3.33 -7.84
N GLN A 252 -3.72 -3.24 -7.55
CA GLN A 252 -3.06 -4.12 -6.58
C GLN A 252 -3.53 -3.88 -5.13
N PHE A 253 -4.03 -2.67 -4.81
CA PHE A 253 -4.58 -2.37 -3.48
C PHE A 253 -6.04 -2.78 -3.33
N HIS A 254 -6.74 -3.05 -4.43
CA HIS A 254 -8.10 -3.55 -4.42
C HIS A 254 -8.12 -4.97 -3.86
N ASN A 255 -8.83 -5.19 -2.76
CA ASN A 255 -8.87 -6.47 -2.06
C ASN A 255 -10.30 -6.95 -1.85
N ARG A 256 -10.50 -8.28 -1.89
CA ARG A 256 -11.80 -8.94 -1.71
C ARG A 256 -11.68 -10.07 -0.69
N THR A 257 -12.64 -10.20 0.19
CA THR A 257 -12.80 -11.38 1.04
C THR A 257 -13.67 -12.45 0.37
N LYS A 258 -13.71 -13.66 0.96
CA LYS A 258 -14.61 -14.75 0.55
C LYS A 258 -16.10 -14.36 0.66
N LYS A 259 -16.43 -13.36 1.49
CA LYS A 259 -17.79 -12.81 1.64
C LYS A 259 -18.15 -11.77 0.58
N ASP A 260 -17.31 -11.60 -0.40
CA ASP A 260 -17.45 -10.59 -1.46
C ASP A 260 -17.37 -9.13 -0.98
N GLU A 261 -16.85 -8.92 0.21
CA GLU A 261 -16.56 -7.58 0.74
C GLU A 261 -15.36 -6.97 0.01
N ARG A 262 -15.39 -5.65 -0.20
CA ARG A 262 -14.32 -4.92 -0.86
C ARG A 262 -13.57 -4.05 0.12
N TYR A 263 -12.25 -4.04 -0.01
CA TYR A 263 -11.32 -3.31 0.86
C TYR A 263 -10.23 -2.63 0.06
N ILE A 264 -9.60 -1.64 0.66
CA ILE A 264 -8.32 -1.08 0.20
C ILE A 264 -7.22 -1.58 1.14
N LEU A 265 -6.22 -2.26 0.59
CA LEU A 265 -5.01 -2.62 1.31
C LEU A 265 -4.13 -1.37 1.44
N ALA A 266 -3.67 -1.04 2.64
CA ALA A 266 -2.89 0.19 2.88
C ALA A 266 -1.50 0.15 2.23
N GLY A 267 -0.90 -1.04 2.04
CA GLY A 267 0.38 -1.16 1.37
C GLY A 267 1.03 -2.54 1.48
N TYR A 268 1.91 -2.83 0.53
CA TYR A 268 2.67 -4.07 0.47
C TYR A 268 4.07 -3.90 1.05
N PRO A 269 4.61 -4.94 1.72
CA PRO A 269 4.02 -6.27 1.92
C PRO A 269 3.37 -6.48 3.30
N TRP A 270 3.34 -5.50 4.21
CA TRP A 270 2.98 -5.76 5.62
C TRP A 270 1.79 -4.99 6.16
N PHE A 271 1.24 -4.03 5.41
CA PHE A 271 0.05 -3.31 5.87
C PHE A 271 -1.22 -4.12 5.63
N LYS A 272 -2.23 -3.83 6.46
CA LYS A 272 -3.58 -4.39 6.38
C LYS A 272 -4.55 -3.34 5.83
N CYS A 273 -5.84 -3.65 5.82
CA CYS A 273 -6.89 -2.72 5.41
C CYS A 273 -7.23 -1.76 6.57
N ARG A 274 -6.46 -0.70 6.72
CA ARG A 274 -6.64 0.30 7.77
C ARG A 274 -7.68 1.32 7.37
N ALA A 275 -8.55 1.72 8.30
CA ALA A 275 -9.67 2.61 8.00
C ALA A 275 -9.23 4.01 7.52
N ARG A 276 -8.28 4.66 8.20
CA ARG A 276 -7.73 5.96 7.76
C ARG A 276 -7.17 5.88 6.36
N ASP A 277 -6.30 4.91 6.12
CA ASP A 277 -5.65 4.69 4.82
C ASP A 277 -6.67 4.43 3.73
N THR A 278 -7.73 3.66 4.04
CA THR A 278 -8.83 3.41 3.11
C THR A 278 -9.50 4.70 2.68
N PHE A 279 -9.97 5.54 3.63
CA PHE A 279 -10.71 6.75 3.27
C PHE A 279 -9.85 7.81 2.58
N ILE A 280 -8.56 7.94 2.94
CA ILE A 280 -7.65 8.86 2.25
C ILE A 280 -7.34 8.35 0.83
N SER A 281 -7.17 7.04 0.66
CA SER A 281 -6.76 6.47 -0.63
C SER A 281 -7.91 6.27 -1.61
N LEU A 282 -9.12 6.02 -1.09
CA LEU A 282 -10.26 5.57 -1.88
C LEU A 282 -10.58 6.48 -3.08
N PRO A 283 -10.63 7.84 -2.93
CA PRO A 283 -10.90 8.70 -4.07
C PRO A 283 -9.87 8.56 -5.20
N GLY A 284 -8.58 8.58 -4.87
CA GLY A 284 -7.51 8.47 -5.86
C GLY A 284 -7.40 7.11 -6.52
N LEU A 285 -7.64 6.02 -5.76
CA LEU A 285 -7.54 4.66 -6.26
C LEU A 285 -8.78 4.18 -7.04
N THR A 286 -9.83 4.99 -7.09
CA THR A 286 -11.09 4.63 -7.77
C THR A 286 -11.62 5.76 -8.64
N LEU A 287 -12.01 6.89 -8.07
CA LEU A 287 -12.63 8.00 -8.82
C LEU A 287 -11.67 8.60 -9.83
N SER A 288 -10.39 8.76 -9.49
CA SER A 288 -9.38 9.33 -10.40
C SER A 288 -8.99 8.41 -11.56
N ILE A 289 -9.46 7.16 -11.55
CA ILE A 289 -9.29 6.17 -12.63
C ILE A 289 -10.64 5.72 -13.21
N GLU A 290 -11.70 6.49 -12.93
CA GLU A 290 -13.07 6.27 -13.44
C GLU A 290 -13.73 4.95 -12.99
N GLU A 291 -13.35 4.43 -11.84
CA GLU A 291 -13.91 3.21 -11.23
C GLU A 291 -14.89 3.53 -10.10
N GLU A 292 -15.92 4.28 -10.40
CA GLU A 292 -16.98 4.68 -9.45
C GLU A 292 -17.63 3.48 -8.75
N ASP A 293 -17.91 2.42 -9.49
CA ASP A 293 -18.55 1.22 -8.94
C ASP A 293 -17.70 0.58 -7.84
N TYR A 294 -16.37 0.58 -8.00
CA TYR A 294 -15.49 0.03 -6.97
C TYR A 294 -15.45 0.93 -5.71
N PHE A 295 -15.52 2.26 -5.88
CA PHE A 295 -15.69 3.19 -4.76
C PHE A 295 -16.93 2.81 -3.95
N GLU A 296 -18.07 2.63 -4.62
CA GLU A 296 -19.35 2.30 -3.97
C GLU A 296 -19.31 0.96 -3.22
N LEU A 297 -18.70 -0.07 -3.82
CA LEU A 297 -18.52 -1.39 -3.19
C LEU A 297 -17.65 -1.34 -1.93
N VAL A 298 -16.56 -0.58 -1.95
CA VAL A 298 -15.73 -0.37 -0.76
C VAL A 298 -16.51 0.41 0.30
N MET A 299 -17.25 1.45 -0.09
CA MET A 299 -18.05 2.25 0.83
C MET A 299 -19.22 1.45 1.42
N GLU A 300 -19.78 0.48 0.73
CA GLU A 300 -20.79 -0.43 1.29
C GLU A 300 -20.20 -1.23 2.47
N THR A 301 -19.03 -1.82 2.27
CA THR A 301 -18.30 -2.55 3.32
C THR A 301 -17.91 -1.60 4.46
N ALA A 302 -17.33 -0.45 4.13
CA ALA A 302 -16.87 0.54 5.10
C ALA A 302 -18.02 1.13 5.93
N SER A 303 -19.14 1.46 5.30
CA SER A 303 -20.33 2.01 5.99
C SER A 303 -20.87 1.03 7.03
N ARG A 304 -20.91 -0.26 6.71
CA ARG A 304 -21.29 -1.29 7.69
C ARG A 304 -20.34 -1.27 8.91
N GLY A 305 -19.03 -1.26 8.68
CA GLY A 305 -18.04 -1.19 9.77
C GLY A 305 -18.16 0.09 10.59
N LEU A 306 -18.43 1.24 9.96
CA LEU A 306 -18.65 2.51 10.65
C LEU A 306 -19.92 2.47 11.53
N TYR A 307 -21.03 1.91 11.03
CA TYR A 307 -22.24 1.75 11.84
C TYR A 307 -22.03 0.77 13.00
N GLU A 308 -21.40 -0.39 12.76
CA GLU A 308 -21.06 -1.33 13.84
C GLU A 308 -20.22 -0.65 14.93
N PHE A 309 -19.23 0.14 14.54
CA PHE A 309 -18.41 0.92 15.46
C PHE A 309 -19.22 1.96 16.24
N MET A 310 -19.99 2.82 15.55
CA MET A 310 -20.78 3.87 16.19
C MET A 310 -21.88 3.32 17.11
N GLU A 311 -22.42 2.15 16.82
CA GLU A 311 -23.42 1.46 17.63
C GLU A 311 -22.81 0.61 18.76
N GLY A 312 -21.47 0.54 18.87
CA GLY A 312 -20.77 -0.28 19.86
C GLY A 312 -20.92 -1.78 19.65
N LYS A 313 -21.19 -2.22 18.42
CA LYS A 313 -21.31 -3.62 18.03
C LYS A 313 -19.93 -4.22 17.70
N PRO A 314 -19.77 -5.55 17.83
CA PRO A 314 -18.57 -6.22 17.33
C PRO A 314 -18.42 -6.00 15.83
N LEU A 315 -17.20 -5.68 15.39
CA LEU A 315 -16.90 -5.50 13.98
C LEU A 315 -16.95 -6.84 13.24
N THR A 316 -17.75 -6.90 12.18
CA THR A 316 -17.80 -8.05 11.26
C THR A 316 -16.89 -7.83 10.05
N THR A 317 -16.47 -6.59 9.81
CA THR A 317 -15.56 -6.19 8.73
C THR A 317 -14.09 -6.33 9.15
N LYS A 318 -13.20 -6.48 8.16
CA LYS A 318 -11.75 -6.49 8.37
C LYS A 318 -11.12 -5.10 8.18
N MET A 319 -11.79 -4.05 8.66
CA MET A 319 -11.23 -2.71 8.71
C MET A 319 -10.53 -2.48 10.05
N TYR A 320 -9.21 -2.39 10.01
CA TYR A 320 -8.40 -2.18 11.20
C TYR A 320 -8.35 -0.70 11.59
N GLU A 321 -8.20 -0.43 12.89
CA GLU A 321 -7.99 0.91 13.46
C GLU A 321 -9.17 1.88 13.16
N ILE A 322 -10.39 1.36 13.04
CA ILE A 322 -11.60 2.17 12.77
C ILE A 322 -11.93 3.14 13.93
N GLU A 323 -11.49 2.82 15.13
CA GLU A 323 -11.68 3.60 16.34
C GLU A 323 -10.77 4.85 16.44
N GLN A 324 -9.81 5.01 15.52
CA GLN A 324 -8.91 6.16 15.54
C GLN A 324 -9.70 7.48 15.42
N PRO A 325 -9.28 8.54 16.15
CA PRO A 325 -10.08 9.76 16.30
C PRO A 325 -10.50 10.45 14.99
N ASP A 326 -9.65 10.41 13.98
CA ASP A 326 -9.83 11.12 12.71
C ASP A 326 -10.54 10.29 11.61
N VAL A 327 -10.81 9.01 11.84
CA VAL A 327 -11.35 8.11 10.81
C VAL A 327 -12.71 8.58 10.29
N LEU A 328 -13.62 8.97 11.18
CA LEU A 328 -14.95 9.48 10.79
C LEU A 328 -14.84 10.77 9.96
N LEU A 329 -13.89 11.63 10.27
CA LEU A 329 -13.64 12.87 9.52
C LEU A 329 -13.11 12.59 8.11
N TRP A 330 -12.21 11.61 7.97
CA TRP A 330 -11.72 11.16 6.66
C TRP A 330 -12.82 10.46 5.84
N ALA A 331 -13.72 9.74 6.50
CA ALA A 331 -14.89 9.15 5.83
C ALA A 331 -15.78 10.24 5.20
N VAL A 332 -16.04 11.34 5.93
CA VAL A 332 -16.77 12.50 5.38
C VAL A 332 -16.03 13.12 4.21
N TRP A 333 -14.71 13.27 4.29
CA TRP A 333 -13.89 13.79 3.18
C TRP A 333 -13.96 12.88 1.94
N ALA A 334 -13.88 11.56 2.10
CA ALA A 334 -13.99 10.62 0.98
C ALA A 334 -15.37 10.74 0.29
N ILE A 335 -16.44 10.83 1.06
CA ILE A 335 -17.80 11.06 0.55
C ILE A 335 -17.91 12.42 -0.15
N GLN A 336 -17.23 13.46 0.34
CA GLN A 336 -17.16 14.76 -0.31
C GLN A 336 -16.48 14.67 -1.68
N GLN A 337 -15.38 13.90 -1.82
CA GLN A 337 -14.75 13.68 -3.12
C GLN A 337 -15.70 12.92 -4.08
N TYR A 338 -16.44 11.94 -3.57
CA TYR A 338 -17.47 11.26 -4.35
C TYR A 338 -18.55 12.24 -4.82
N ALA A 339 -19.03 13.13 -3.95
CA ALA A 339 -20.01 14.16 -4.34
C ALA A 339 -19.49 15.10 -5.45
N LYS A 340 -18.19 15.40 -5.45
CA LYS A 340 -17.54 16.20 -6.51
C LYS A 340 -17.47 15.46 -7.83
N HIS A 341 -17.36 14.15 -7.80
CA HIS A 341 -17.26 13.30 -8.99
C HIS A 341 -18.64 13.03 -9.61
N VAL A 342 -19.62 12.57 -8.82
CA VAL A 342 -20.93 12.11 -9.33
C VAL A 342 -22.05 13.14 -9.22
N GLY A 343 -21.81 14.25 -8.56
CA GLY A 343 -22.83 15.25 -8.21
C GLY A 343 -23.48 15.01 -6.85
N ARG A 344 -23.89 16.10 -6.22
CA ARG A 344 -24.43 16.09 -4.84
C ARG A 344 -25.73 15.33 -4.71
N GLU A 345 -26.61 15.39 -5.71
CA GLU A 345 -27.90 14.68 -5.69
C GLU A 345 -27.71 13.16 -5.58
N LYS A 346 -26.81 12.57 -6.40
CA LYS A 346 -26.51 11.14 -6.34
C LYS A 346 -25.84 10.78 -5.00
N CYS A 347 -24.92 11.61 -4.53
CA CYS A 347 -24.27 11.44 -3.23
C CYS A 347 -25.28 11.47 -2.08
N ASN A 348 -26.20 12.44 -2.07
CA ASN A 348 -27.23 12.55 -1.04
C ASN A 348 -28.13 11.31 -0.98
N ARG A 349 -28.55 10.77 -2.12
CA ARG A 349 -29.35 9.53 -2.15
C ARG A 349 -28.67 8.35 -1.45
N LYS A 350 -27.34 8.28 -1.50
CA LYS A 350 -26.57 7.16 -0.95
C LYS A 350 -26.05 7.40 0.48
N TYR A 351 -25.57 8.59 0.77
CA TYR A 351 -24.73 8.82 1.94
C TYR A 351 -25.24 9.91 2.89
N SER A 352 -26.36 10.60 2.62
CA SER A 352 -26.86 11.67 3.48
C SER A 352 -27.08 11.20 4.92
N LYS A 353 -27.71 10.01 5.10
CA LYS A 353 -27.91 9.44 6.43
C LYS A 353 -26.59 9.19 7.16
N LEU A 354 -25.60 8.57 6.50
CA LEU A 354 -24.30 8.30 7.11
C LEU A 354 -23.58 9.60 7.50
N LEU A 355 -23.65 10.63 6.67
CA LEU A 355 -23.08 11.95 6.97
C LEU A 355 -23.68 12.56 8.23
N CYS A 356 -25.02 12.57 8.34
CA CYS A 356 -25.71 13.07 9.53
C CYS A 356 -25.35 12.24 10.77
N ASP A 357 -25.41 10.92 10.68
CA ASP A 357 -25.10 10.02 11.81
C ASP A 357 -23.67 10.22 12.32
N ILE A 358 -22.68 10.43 11.43
CA ILE A 358 -21.29 10.73 11.80
C ILE A 358 -21.20 12.07 12.55
N ILE A 359 -21.81 13.13 12.02
CA ILE A 359 -21.76 14.46 12.65
C ILE A 359 -22.44 14.41 14.02
N ASP A 360 -23.60 13.79 14.12
CA ASP A 360 -24.33 13.65 15.37
C ASP A 360 -23.58 12.82 16.41
N TYR A 361 -22.89 11.77 15.97
CA TYR A 361 -22.04 10.93 16.82
C TYR A 361 -20.89 11.73 17.45
N ILE A 362 -20.24 12.59 16.65
CA ILE A 362 -19.16 13.47 17.13
C ILE A 362 -19.72 14.57 18.06
N ILE A 363 -20.84 15.20 17.69
CA ILE A 363 -21.50 16.24 18.51
C ILE A 363 -21.95 15.68 19.86
N ALA A 364 -22.43 14.43 19.89
CA ALA A 364 -22.83 13.75 21.11
C ALA A 364 -21.66 13.27 21.98
N ASP A 365 -20.43 13.61 21.63
CA ASP A 365 -19.18 13.25 22.34
C ASP A 365 -19.00 11.73 22.54
N LYS A 366 -19.44 10.94 21.55
CA LYS A 366 -19.40 9.47 21.60
C LYS A 366 -18.13 8.87 20.99
N GLN A 367 -17.38 9.65 20.18
CA GLN A 367 -16.14 9.18 19.56
C GLN A 367 -15.08 8.97 20.64
N PRO A 368 -14.48 7.78 20.77
CA PRO A 368 -13.39 7.56 21.69
C PRO A 368 -12.22 8.52 21.44
N ASN A 369 -11.78 9.19 22.51
CA ASN A 369 -10.63 10.09 22.47
C ASN A 369 -10.72 11.22 21.41
N LEU A 370 -11.93 11.69 21.11
CA LEU A 370 -12.18 12.88 20.30
C LEU A 370 -13.35 13.66 20.93
N HIS A 371 -13.07 14.79 21.54
CA HIS A 371 -14.03 15.50 22.38
C HIS A 371 -14.32 16.89 21.85
N LEU A 372 -15.58 17.17 21.55
CA LEU A 372 -16.03 18.50 21.17
C LEU A 372 -16.07 19.42 22.40
N LYS A 373 -15.33 20.54 22.33
CA LYS A 373 -15.27 21.54 23.41
C LYS A 373 -16.20 22.72 23.15
N ASP A 374 -16.45 23.51 24.19
CA ASP A 374 -17.36 24.67 24.15
C ASP A 374 -16.98 25.72 23.11
N ASN A 375 -15.70 25.79 22.76
CA ASN A 375 -15.20 26.67 21.68
C ASN A 375 -15.41 26.10 20.26
N GLY A 376 -16.10 24.96 20.13
CA GLY A 376 -16.39 24.32 18.85
C GLY A 376 -15.24 23.51 18.24
N LEU A 377 -14.09 23.44 18.91
CA LEU A 377 -12.94 22.64 18.46
C LEU A 377 -12.95 21.23 19.04
N LEU A 378 -12.33 20.31 18.30
CA LEU A 378 -12.10 18.93 18.70
C LEU A 378 -10.79 18.80 19.46
N TYR A 379 -10.82 18.09 20.57
CA TYR A 379 -9.70 17.81 21.48
C TYR A 379 -9.41 16.31 21.55
N SER A 380 -8.13 15.93 21.61
CA SER A 380 -7.70 14.53 21.69
C SER A 380 -6.49 14.34 22.60
N GLU A 381 -6.41 13.24 23.33
CA GLU A 381 -5.29 12.89 24.23
C GLU A 381 -4.29 11.99 23.51
N GLY A 382 -3.09 12.49 23.23
CA GLY A 382 -2.07 11.79 22.43
C GLY A 382 -0.72 11.58 23.14
N LYS A 383 -0.62 11.85 24.46
CA LYS A 383 0.66 11.71 25.19
C LYS A 383 1.10 10.27 25.36
N GLU A 384 0.17 9.41 25.75
CA GLU A 384 0.46 8.01 26.07
C GLU A 384 0.22 7.08 24.88
N LYS A 385 -0.70 7.46 23.97
CA LYS A 385 -1.05 6.68 22.78
C LYS A 385 -1.10 7.60 21.57
N ALA A 386 -0.43 7.20 20.49
CA ALA A 386 -0.51 7.93 19.22
C ALA A 386 -1.95 7.92 18.66
N VAL A 387 -2.45 9.10 18.29
CA VAL A 387 -3.85 9.32 17.87
C VAL A 387 -3.97 9.85 16.44
N THR A 388 -2.87 10.17 15.79
CA THR A 388 -2.85 10.73 14.44
C THR A 388 -2.12 9.79 13.47
N TRP A 389 -2.04 10.20 12.20
CA TRP A 389 -1.22 9.48 11.21
C TRP A 389 0.27 9.45 11.59
N MET A 390 0.75 10.41 12.41
CA MET A 390 2.10 10.41 12.98
C MET A 390 2.15 9.47 14.20
N ASN A 391 2.04 8.18 13.94
CA ASN A 391 1.78 7.14 14.94
C ASN A 391 3.01 6.29 15.31
N SER A 392 4.22 6.71 14.96
CA SER A 392 5.43 5.99 15.36
C SER A 392 5.59 5.97 16.88
N THR A 393 5.96 4.80 17.40
CA THR A 393 6.23 4.61 18.83
C THR A 393 7.64 4.07 19.04
N ALA A 394 8.33 4.55 20.04
CA ALA A 394 9.61 4.04 20.49
C ALA A 394 9.55 3.77 22.01
N ASN A 395 10.02 2.59 22.42
CA ASN A 395 9.97 2.16 23.83
C ASN A 395 8.56 2.23 24.45
N GLY A 396 7.52 1.99 23.65
CA GLY A 396 6.13 1.99 24.09
C GLY A 396 5.46 3.37 24.15
N HIS A 397 6.16 4.46 23.82
CA HIS A 397 5.61 5.81 23.81
C HIS A 397 5.60 6.43 22.42
N PRO A 398 4.63 7.32 22.10
CA PRO A 398 4.63 8.07 20.86
C PRO A 398 5.92 8.88 20.67
N VAL A 399 6.54 8.80 19.51
CA VAL A 399 7.69 9.66 19.15
C VAL A 399 7.24 11.10 18.93
N VAL A 400 6.02 11.29 18.43
CA VAL A 400 5.37 12.59 18.24
C VAL A 400 4.08 12.59 19.07
N PRO A 401 4.13 12.98 20.36
CA PRO A 401 2.98 12.91 21.26
C PRO A 401 2.03 14.10 21.04
N ARG A 402 1.29 14.09 19.91
CA ARG A 402 0.35 15.15 19.56
C ARG A 402 -0.91 15.05 20.40
N THR A 403 -1.18 16.08 21.20
CA THR A 403 -2.26 16.10 22.19
C THR A 403 -2.89 17.49 22.29
N GLY A 404 -4.15 17.57 22.65
CA GLY A 404 -4.89 18.81 22.73
C GLY A 404 -5.73 19.07 21.48
N TYR A 405 -5.78 20.32 21.04
CA TYR A 405 -6.37 20.71 19.78
C TYR A 405 -5.37 20.39 18.67
N ILE A 406 -5.69 19.45 17.78
CA ILE A 406 -4.82 18.99 16.70
C ILE A 406 -5.26 19.67 15.40
N VAL A 407 -4.32 20.23 14.66
CA VAL A 407 -4.62 21.15 13.55
C VAL A 407 -5.42 20.48 12.44
N GLU A 408 -5.01 19.30 11.96
CA GLU A 408 -5.74 18.62 10.87
C GLU A 408 -7.09 18.07 11.32
N PHE A 409 -7.25 17.67 12.58
CA PHE A 409 -8.57 17.23 13.07
C PHE A 409 -9.57 18.37 12.99
N ASN A 410 -9.17 19.57 13.37
CA ASN A 410 -10.01 20.75 13.38
C ASN A 410 -10.23 21.33 11.98
N ALA A 411 -9.25 21.22 11.07
CA ALA A 411 -9.43 21.54 9.66
C ALA A 411 -10.45 20.60 8.99
N LEU A 412 -10.34 19.29 9.23
CA LEU A 412 -11.29 18.29 8.74
C LEU A 412 -12.70 18.49 9.34
N TRP A 413 -12.78 18.82 10.63
CA TRP A 413 -14.05 19.08 11.31
C TRP A 413 -14.78 20.30 10.73
N TYR A 414 -14.07 21.41 10.55
CA TYR A 414 -14.63 22.59 9.88
C TYR A 414 -15.15 22.26 8.48
N ASN A 415 -14.32 21.56 7.69
CA ASN A 415 -14.70 21.13 6.35
C ASN A 415 -15.93 20.19 6.37
N ALA A 416 -16.00 19.25 7.31
CA ALA A 416 -17.12 18.32 7.45
C ALA A 416 -18.42 19.06 7.78
N LEU A 417 -18.41 19.98 8.73
CA LEU A 417 -19.56 20.81 9.08
C LEU A 417 -20.07 21.61 7.89
N LYS A 418 -19.19 22.29 7.18
CA LYS A 418 -19.56 23.09 5.98
C LYS A 418 -20.10 22.22 4.86
N PHE A 419 -19.48 21.07 4.59
CA PHE A 419 -19.96 20.14 3.56
C PHE A 419 -21.35 19.58 3.93
N CYS A 420 -21.54 19.13 5.16
CA CYS A 420 -22.82 18.58 5.62
C CYS A 420 -23.93 19.66 5.64
N ALA A 421 -23.59 20.91 5.96
CA ALA A 421 -24.56 22.01 5.85
C ALA A 421 -25.08 22.20 4.41
N VAL A 422 -24.17 22.16 3.42
CA VAL A 422 -24.54 22.24 2.00
C VAL A 422 -25.41 21.05 1.58
N MET A 423 -25.03 19.83 2.00
CA MET A 423 -25.78 18.60 1.67
C MET A 423 -27.18 18.60 2.30
N ALA A 424 -27.30 19.08 3.54
CA ALA A 424 -28.58 19.22 4.24
C ALA A 424 -29.49 20.27 3.58
N THR A 425 -28.92 21.40 3.15
CA THR A 425 -29.67 22.43 2.41
C THR A 425 -30.28 21.88 1.12
N GLU A 426 -29.55 21.08 0.37
CA GLU A 426 -30.05 20.45 -0.87
C GLU A 426 -31.18 19.43 -0.64
N LEU A 427 -31.24 18.87 0.56
CA LEU A 427 -32.33 17.96 0.98
C LEU A 427 -33.55 18.71 1.55
N GLY A 428 -33.47 20.04 1.71
CA GLY A 428 -34.49 20.82 2.39
C GLY A 428 -34.53 20.64 3.91
N ALA A 429 -33.44 20.13 4.49
CA ALA A 429 -33.23 19.97 5.94
C ALA A 429 -32.63 21.27 6.54
N ASP A 430 -33.42 22.36 6.44
CA ASP A 430 -32.93 23.72 6.75
C ASP A 430 -32.50 23.90 8.22
N ALA A 431 -33.14 23.21 9.14
CA ALA A 431 -32.80 23.28 10.57
C ALA A 431 -31.42 22.66 10.87
N GLU A 432 -31.16 21.49 10.31
CA GLU A 432 -29.87 20.80 10.41
C GLU A 432 -28.78 21.62 9.70
N ALA A 433 -29.05 22.12 8.51
CA ALA A 433 -28.14 22.97 7.76
C ALA A 433 -27.74 24.22 8.57
N ALA A 434 -28.68 24.92 9.20
CA ALA A 434 -28.42 26.09 10.04
C ALA A 434 -27.60 25.74 11.29
N GLU A 435 -27.87 24.60 11.93
CA GLU A 435 -27.09 24.14 13.08
C GLU A 435 -25.64 23.79 12.71
N TYR A 436 -25.43 23.10 11.59
CA TYR A 436 -24.08 22.79 11.11
C TYR A 436 -23.32 24.06 10.73
N GLU A 437 -23.97 25.01 10.07
CA GLU A 437 -23.35 26.30 9.72
C GLU A 437 -22.94 27.10 10.96
N LYS A 438 -23.81 27.20 11.96
CA LYS A 438 -23.53 27.85 13.24
C LYS A 438 -22.31 27.24 13.95
N ARG A 439 -22.22 25.87 13.94
CA ARG A 439 -21.06 25.16 14.52
C ARG A 439 -19.80 25.41 13.71
N ALA A 440 -19.92 25.47 12.39
CA ALA A 440 -18.80 25.80 11.51
C ALA A 440 -18.28 27.21 11.77
N GLU A 441 -19.16 28.20 11.94
CA GLU A 441 -18.76 29.58 12.28
C GLU A 441 -17.98 29.64 13.60
N LEU A 442 -18.47 28.97 14.65
CA LEU A 442 -17.77 28.90 15.94
C LEU A 442 -16.41 28.18 15.81
N CYS A 443 -16.40 27.02 15.13
CA CYS A 443 -15.16 26.28 14.88
C CYS A 443 -14.16 27.11 14.09
N GLY A 444 -14.58 27.79 13.03
CA GLY A 444 -13.71 28.60 12.17
C GLY A 444 -13.07 29.78 12.91
N SER A 445 -13.85 30.50 13.71
CA SER A 445 -13.33 31.59 14.55
C SER A 445 -12.30 31.08 15.54
N SER A 446 -12.64 30.04 16.30
CA SER A 446 -11.77 29.42 17.29
C SER A 446 -10.51 28.79 16.65
N PHE A 447 -10.64 28.26 15.41
CA PHE A 447 -9.50 27.72 14.67
C PHE A 447 -8.45 28.78 14.41
N VAL A 448 -8.88 29.94 13.91
CA VAL A 448 -7.95 31.06 13.61
C VAL A 448 -7.28 31.55 14.90
N ASP A 449 -8.05 31.75 15.96
CA ASP A 449 -7.54 32.21 17.24
C ASP A 449 -6.56 31.22 17.91
N THR A 450 -6.77 29.92 17.69
CA THR A 450 -5.97 28.85 18.33
C THR A 450 -4.70 28.53 17.54
N PHE A 451 -4.78 28.44 16.20
CA PHE A 451 -3.69 27.85 15.41
C PHE A 451 -2.84 28.87 14.66
N VAL A 452 -3.39 30.02 14.26
CA VAL A 452 -2.61 31.01 13.47
C VAL A 452 -1.61 31.73 14.36
N ASN A 453 -0.32 31.63 14.02
CA ASN A 453 0.74 32.28 14.77
C ASN A 453 1.29 33.55 14.07
N GLN A 454 2.07 34.32 14.79
CA GLN A 454 2.64 35.60 14.31
C GLN A 454 3.62 35.45 13.13
N TYR A 455 4.09 34.22 12.84
CA TYR A 455 5.01 33.93 11.73
C TYR A 455 4.29 33.50 10.46
N GLY A 456 2.95 33.47 10.47
CA GLY A 456 2.11 33.17 9.32
C GLY A 456 2.00 31.70 8.95
N TYR A 457 2.24 30.78 9.91
CA TYR A 457 1.93 29.36 9.79
C TYR A 457 1.03 28.92 10.93
N LEU A 458 0.65 27.63 10.99
CA LEU A 458 -0.22 27.10 12.03
C LEU A 458 0.58 26.24 13.01
N PHE A 459 0.26 26.37 14.28
CA PHE A 459 0.73 25.42 15.29
C PHE A 459 0.25 24.02 14.91
N ASP A 460 1.08 23.00 15.14
CA ASP A 460 0.75 21.61 14.82
C ASP A 460 -0.32 21.07 15.77
N TYR A 461 -0.21 21.39 17.04
CA TYR A 461 -1.26 21.19 18.05
C TYR A 461 -1.11 22.21 19.19
N VAL A 462 -2.19 22.38 19.97
CA VAL A 462 -2.21 23.30 21.12
C VAL A 462 -2.77 22.56 22.33
N GLU A 463 -1.95 22.43 23.39
CA GLU A 463 -2.40 21.87 24.68
C GLU A 463 -3.17 22.94 25.48
N PRO A 464 -3.98 22.52 26.48
CA PRO A 464 -4.63 23.45 27.39
C PRO A 464 -3.63 24.42 28.05
N LYS A 465 -4.09 25.63 28.36
CA LYS A 465 -3.30 26.74 28.90
C LYS A 465 -2.32 27.36 27.90
N ASP A 466 -2.70 27.41 26.64
CA ASP A 466 -1.95 28.06 25.57
C ASP A 466 -0.49 27.57 25.45
N ASN A 467 -0.31 26.25 25.49
CA ASN A 467 1.00 25.61 25.24
C ASN A 467 1.04 25.04 23.82
N PRO A 468 1.39 25.84 22.80
CA PRO A 468 1.40 25.42 21.41
C PRO A 468 2.68 24.69 21.04
N ASP A 469 2.56 23.73 20.13
CA ASP A 469 3.72 23.17 19.43
C ASP A 469 4.14 24.05 18.26
N TRP A 470 5.35 24.57 18.33
CA TRP A 470 5.95 25.46 17.34
C TRP A 470 6.62 24.73 16.16
N SER A 471 6.62 23.41 16.17
CA SER A 471 7.23 22.64 15.09
C SER A 471 6.55 22.92 13.76
N VAL A 472 7.34 23.21 12.73
CA VAL A 472 6.80 23.36 11.37
C VAL A 472 6.61 21.97 10.77
N ARG A 473 5.35 21.54 10.71
CA ARG A 473 4.92 20.24 10.22
C ARG A 473 3.92 20.37 9.07
N PRO A 474 3.78 19.36 8.20
CA PRO A 474 2.95 19.45 7.01
C PRO A 474 1.43 19.44 7.30
N ASN A 475 1.01 19.12 8.50
CA ASN A 475 -0.41 18.93 8.86
C ASN A 475 -1.26 20.21 8.66
N MET A 476 -0.64 21.38 8.73
CA MET A 476 -1.30 22.64 8.43
C MET A 476 -1.80 22.77 6.99
N ILE A 477 -1.29 21.95 6.05
CA ILE A 477 -1.69 22.01 4.64
C ILE A 477 -3.16 21.66 4.44
N PHE A 478 -3.74 20.82 5.31
CA PHE A 478 -5.14 20.45 5.21
C PHE A 478 -6.07 21.64 5.37
N ALA A 479 -5.73 22.60 6.25
CA ALA A 479 -6.50 23.84 6.39
C ALA A 479 -6.53 24.70 5.13
N VAL A 480 -5.63 24.46 4.18
CA VAL A 480 -5.57 25.14 2.88
C VAL A 480 -6.16 24.30 1.76
N ALA A 481 -5.83 23.01 1.73
CA ALA A 481 -6.18 22.09 0.64
C ALA A 481 -7.66 21.71 0.63
N LEU A 482 -8.28 21.50 1.79
CA LEU A 482 -9.68 21.11 1.91
C LEU A 482 -10.63 22.13 1.25
N ASP A 483 -11.77 21.68 0.76
CA ASP A 483 -12.71 22.52 0.01
C ASP A 483 -13.18 23.74 0.81
N TYR A 484 -13.44 23.54 2.09
CA TYR A 484 -13.80 24.61 3.02
C TYR A 484 -12.65 24.87 3.99
N SER A 485 -12.14 26.10 3.96
CA SER A 485 -11.03 26.54 4.81
C SER A 485 -11.50 27.57 5.82
N PRO A 486 -11.11 27.46 7.10
CA PRO A 486 -11.39 28.51 8.09
C PRO A 486 -10.47 29.75 7.92
N LEU A 487 -9.42 29.65 7.09
CA LEU A 487 -8.41 30.67 6.91
C LEU A 487 -8.81 31.68 5.83
N SER A 488 -8.47 32.95 6.04
CA SER A 488 -8.54 33.97 4.99
C SER A 488 -7.60 33.66 3.82
N PRO A 489 -7.84 34.21 2.61
CA PRO A 489 -6.95 33.99 1.47
C PRO A 489 -5.48 34.36 1.73
N ALA A 490 -5.23 35.40 2.52
CA ALA A 490 -3.88 35.82 2.89
C ALA A 490 -3.20 34.80 3.82
N GLN A 491 -3.95 34.25 4.80
CA GLN A 491 -3.45 33.22 5.70
C GLN A 491 -3.21 31.89 4.94
N GLN A 492 -4.11 31.49 4.05
CA GLN A 492 -3.92 30.30 3.21
C GLN A 492 -2.63 30.41 2.39
N LYS A 493 -2.40 31.55 1.76
CA LYS A 493 -1.17 31.80 1.00
C LYS A 493 0.07 31.74 1.90
N SER A 494 0.03 32.35 3.08
CA SER A 494 1.14 32.35 4.03
C SER A 494 1.51 30.94 4.48
N VAL A 495 0.52 30.12 4.83
CA VAL A 495 0.71 28.70 5.21
C VAL A 495 1.34 27.92 4.05
N LEU A 496 0.82 28.08 2.83
CA LEU A 496 1.38 27.41 1.66
C LEU A 496 2.83 27.83 1.38
N ASP A 497 3.16 29.12 1.52
CA ASP A 497 4.51 29.63 1.34
C ASP A 497 5.49 29.04 2.38
N VAL A 498 5.05 28.83 3.63
CA VAL A 498 5.86 28.17 4.67
C VAL A 498 6.04 26.68 4.33
N CYS A 499 4.99 25.97 3.94
CA CYS A 499 5.12 24.58 3.48
C CYS A 499 6.10 24.45 2.32
N THR A 500 6.03 25.34 1.34
CA THR A 500 6.93 25.35 0.18
C THR A 500 8.39 25.54 0.60
N ARG A 501 8.65 26.52 1.46
CA ARG A 501 10.01 26.88 1.87
C ARG A 501 10.65 25.86 2.82
N GLU A 502 9.87 25.28 3.74
CA GLU A 502 10.40 24.48 4.84
C GLU A 502 10.27 22.96 4.59
N LEU A 503 9.24 22.53 3.87
CA LEU A 503 8.83 21.12 3.84
C LEU A 503 8.90 20.46 2.47
N LEU A 504 8.79 21.23 1.38
CA LEU A 504 8.73 20.67 0.04
C LEU A 504 10.03 19.98 -0.36
N THR A 505 9.89 18.76 -0.90
CA THR A 505 10.95 17.99 -1.54
C THR A 505 10.48 17.50 -2.92
N PRO A 506 11.36 16.96 -3.76
CA PRO A 506 10.94 16.29 -5.00
C PRO A 506 10.05 15.04 -4.79
N LYS A 507 9.93 14.57 -3.55
CA LYS A 507 9.24 13.32 -3.17
C LYS A 507 8.10 13.56 -2.16
N GLY A 508 7.49 14.74 -2.16
CA GLY A 508 6.41 15.09 -1.24
C GLY A 508 6.85 16.07 -0.14
N LEU A 509 6.07 16.16 0.94
CA LEU A 509 6.39 17.03 2.06
C LEU A 509 7.14 16.29 3.16
N ARG A 510 8.17 16.95 3.72
CA ARG A 510 8.81 16.49 4.97
C ARG A 510 7.83 16.50 6.12
N SER A 511 7.92 15.51 6.97
CA SER A 511 7.12 15.40 8.20
C SER A 511 7.53 16.39 9.30
N LEU A 512 8.71 17.00 9.17
CA LEU A 512 9.24 18.03 10.06
C LEU A 512 10.22 18.91 9.29
N SER A 513 10.21 20.23 9.56
CA SER A 513 11.19 21.15 8.97
C SER A 513 12.61 20.86 9.46
N PRO A 514 13.62 20.99 8.58
CA PRO A 514 15.03 20.91 8.97
C PRO A 514 15.46 21.92 10.04
N LYS A 515 14.68 22.97 10.27
CA LYS A 515 14.95 24.00 11.29
C LYS A 515 14.35 23.67 12.64
N SER A 516 13.46 22.66 12.72
CA SER A 516 12.83 22.23 13.96
C SER A 516 13.74 21.28 14.75
N GLY A 517 13.67 21.36 16.07
CA GLY A 517 14.36 20.41 16.96
C GLY A 517 13.91 18.97 16.70
N GLY A 518 14.84 18.03 16.80
CA GLY A 518 14.54 16.61 16.59
C GLY A 518 14.47 16.18 15.11
N TYR A 519 14.86 17.05 14.16
CA TYR A 519 14.90 16.70 12.73
C TYR A 519 15.78 15.47 12.49
N ASN A 520 15.20 14.42 11.95
CA ASN A 520 15.84 13.15 11.65
C ASN A 520 15.31 12.60 10.31
N PRO A 521 15.92 12.99 9.17
CA PRO A 521 15.36 12.77 7.85
C PRO A 521 15.65 11.39 7.24
N MET A 522 16.52 10.58 7.86
CA MET A 522 17.00 9.32 7.26
C MET A 522 16.34 8.11 7.92
N TYR A 523 15.53 7.37 7.16
CA TYR A 523 14.83 6.18 7.63
C TYR A 523 15.68 4.91 7.44
N VAL A 524 16.72 4.76 8.24
CA VAL A 524 17.73 3.70 8.10
C VAL A 524 18.08 3.05 9.45
N GLY A 525 18.75 1.91 9.41
CA GLY A 525 19.27 1.22 10.59
C GLY A 525 18.26 0.35 11.33
N PRO A 526 18.52 0.00 12.59
CA PRO A 526 17.65 -0.82 13.43
C PRO A 526 16.28 -0.19 13.69
N GLN A 527 15.32 -1.00 14.16
CA GLN A 527 13.92 -0.60 14.36
C GLN A 527 13.80 0.72 15.14
N THR A 528 14.44 0.84 16.30
CA THR A 528 14.34 2.03 17.15
C THR A 528 14.81 3.31 16.42
N GLN A 529 15.90 3.22 15.64
CA GLN A 529 16.38 4.38 14.87
C GLN A 529 15.37 4.79 13.80
N ARG A 530 14.75 3.83 13.12
CA ARG A 530 13.72 4.10 12.13
C ARG A 530 12.46 4.68 12.77
N ASP A 531 12.04 4.17 13.93
CA ASP A 531 10.88 4.68 14.67
C ASP A 531 11.05 6.16 15.03
N TYR A 532 12.25 6.56 15.46
CA TYR A 532 12.56 7.97 15.72
C TYR A 532 12.64 8.85 14.45
N ALA A 533 12.90 8.28 13.28
CA ALA A 533 12.96 9.01 12.03
C ALA A 533 11.59 9.13 11.32
N TYR A 534 10.69 8.19 11.56
CA TYR A 534 9.52 7.92 10.74
C TYR A 534 8.63 9.13 10.47
N HIS A 535 8.44 10.02 11.47
CA HIS A 535 7.68 11.26 11.35
C HIS A 535 8.48 12.50 11.79
N GLN A 536 9.81 12.44 11.68
CA GLN A 536 10.70 13.50 12.16
C GLN A 536 11.58 14.10 11.06
N GLY A 537 11.09 14.13 9.84
CA GLY A 537 11.81 14.75 8.73
C GLY A 537 11.79 13.96 7.42
N THR A 538 11.34 12.72 7.42
CA THR A 538 11.09 11.92 6.21
C THR A 538 10.03 12.58 5.32
N ALA A 539 10.10 12.36 4.01
CA ALA A 539 9.18 12.93 3.04
C ALA A 539 8.05 11.94 2.68
N TRP A 540 6.83 12.46 2.57
CA TRP A 540 5.61 11.69 2.35
C TRP A 540 4.87 12.17 1.11
N PRO A 541 4.79 11.36 0.03
CA PRO A 541 4.13 11.74 -1.22
C PRO A 541 2.65 12.11 -1.08
N TRP A 542 1.89 11.39 -0.23
CA TRP A 542 0.45 11.66 -0.09
C TRP A 542 0.16 13.08 0.41
N LEU A 543 0.98 13.62 1.28
CA LEU A 543 0.90 15.03 1.69
C LEU A 543 1.22 15.98 0.54
N GLY A 544 2.06 15.52 -0.41
CA GLY A 544 2.35 16.23 -1.65
C GLY A 544 1.10 16.44 -2.49
N GLY A 545 0.19 15.47 -2.56
CA GLY A 545 -1.09 15.60 -3.26
C GLY A 545 -1.94 16.73 -2.72
N PHE A 546 -2.13 16.81 -1.41
CA PHE A 546 -2.83 17.93 -0.77
C PHE A 546 -2.08 19.28 -0.96
N TYR A 547 -0.75 19.27 -0.93
CA TYR A 547 0.03 20.47 -1.23
C TYR A 547 -0.20 20.96 -2.67
N MET A 548 -0.24 20.05 -3.66
CA MET A 548 -0.51 20.42 -5.05
C MET A 548 -1.94 20.96 -5.23
N GLU A 549 -2.92 20.36 -4.56
CA GLU A 549 -4.30 20.88 -4.54
C GLU A 549 -4.34 22.29 -3.95
N ALA A 550 -3.65 22.55 -2.84
CA ALA A 550 -3.54 23.88 -2.25
C ALA A 550 -2.89 24.89 -3.23
N CYS A 551 -1.85 24.47 -3.96
CA CYS A 551 -1.24 25.29 -5.01
C CYS A 551 -2.23 25.64 -6.11
N LEU A 552 -3.02 24.69 -6.58
CA LEU A 552 -4.04 24.91 -7.62
C LEU A 552 -5.16 25.83 -7.12
N LYS A 553 -5.59 25.68 -5.85
CA LYS A 553 -6.60 26.57 -5.25
C LYS A 553 -6.14 28.03 -5.21
N ILE A 554 -4.90 28.29 -4.83
CA ILE A 554 -4.37 29.64 -4.63
C ILE A 554 -3.88 30.26 -5.93
N TYR A 555 -3.09 29.51 -6.70
CA TYR A 555 -2.38 30.05 -7.86
C TYR A 555 -3.02 29.69 -9.19
N LYS A 556 -4.05 28.84 -9.18
CA LYS A 556 -4.77 28.43 -10.39
C LYS A 556 -3.78 27.90 -11.45
N ARG A 557 -4.03 28.20 -12.72
CA ARG A 557 -3.21 27.76 -13.86
C ARG A 557 -1.73 28.20 -13.82
N THR A 558 -1.39 29.20 -13.04
CA THR A 558 0.00 29.71 -12.99
C THR A 558 0.98 28.72 -12.37
N ARG A 559 0.49 27.68 -11.68
CA ARG A 559 1.32 26.64 -11.05
C ARG A 559 1.30 25.29 -11.79
N LEU A 560 0.59 25.16 -12.90
CA LEU A 560 0.49 23.87 -13.62
C LEU A 560 1.87 23.29 -13.97
N SER A 561 2.73 24.07 -14.64
CA SER A 561 4.08 23.58 -15.01
C SER A 561 4.98 23.25 -13.82
N PHE A 562 4.76 23.89 -12.68
CA PHE A 562 5.48 23.54 -11.46
C PHE A 562 5.02 22.16 -10.95
N ILE A 563 3.71 21.90 -10.92
CA ILE A 563 3.15 20.64 -10.45
C ILE A 563 3.51 19.49 -11.40
N GLU A 564 3.42 19.72 -12.73
CA GLU A 564 3.85 18.73 -13.72
C GLU A 564 5.31 18.31 -13.50
N ARG A 565 6.20 19.24 -13.22
CA ARG A 565 7.62 18.93 -12.90
C ARG A 565 7.79 18.16 -11.60
N GLN A 566 6.92 18.38 -10.60
CA GLN A 566 6.93 17.57 -9.38
C GLN A 566 6.50 16.13 -9.68
N MET A 567 5.56 15.91 -10.60
CA MET A 567 5.13 14.57 -11.01
C MET A 567 6.25 13.76 -11.68
N VAL A 568 7.13 14.40 -12.44
CA VAL A 568 8.33 13.75 -13.03
C VAL A 568 9.20 13.08 -11.96
N GLY A 569 9.30 13.64 -10.76
CA GLY A 569 10.02 13.02 -9.64
C GLY A 569 9.45 11.68 -9.20
N TYR A 570 8.16 11.42 -9.43
CA TYR A 570 7.53 10.13 -9.15
C TYR A 570 7.59 9.17 -10.34
N GLU A 571 7.62 9.68 -11.56
CA GLU A 571 7.82 8.86 -12.76
C GLU A 571 9.14 8.08 -12.69
N ASP A 572 10.23 8.71 -12.24
CA ASP A 572 11.51 8.05 -12.04
C ASP A 572 11.45 6.89 -11.02
N GLU A 573 10.51 6.92 -10.06
CA GLU A 573 10.33 5.85 -9.07
C GLU A 573 9.76 4.56 -9.65
N MET A 574 9.11 4.62 -10.81
CA MET A 574 8.51 3.43 -11.45
C MET A 574 9.51 2.30 -11.72
N VAL A 575 10.81 2.60 -11.69
CA VAL A 575 11.90 1.63 -11.96
C VAL A 575 12.95 1.56 -10.84
N GLN A 576 12.72 2.20 -9.70
CA GLN A 576 13.76 2.33 -8.66
C GLN A 576 13.56 1.42 -7.44
N HIS A 577 12.62 1.78 -6.58
CA HIS A 577 12.43 1.08 -5.30
C HIS A 577 11.59 -0.19 -5.46
N CYS A 578 10.50 -0.07 -6.21
CA CYS A 578 9.66 -1.16 -6.69
C CYS A 578 9.14 -0.82 -8.09
N VAL A 579 9.07 -1.82 -8.97
CA VAL A 579 8.64 -1.58 -10.36
C VAL A 579 7.16 -1.21 -10.42
N GLY A 580 6.85 -0.05 -11.01
CA GLY A 580 5.50 0.39 -11.35
C GLY A 580 4.66 0.89 -10.18
N THR A 581 5.26 1.30 -9.04
CA THR A 581 4.52 1.81 -7.88
C THR A 581 5.34 2.82 -7.07
N ILE A 582 4.76 3.37 -6.01
CA ILE A 582 5.37 4.37 -5.14
C ILE A 582 5.53 3.80 -3.72
N PRO A 583 6.73 3.85 -3.10
CA PRO A 583 6.96 3.37 -1.74
C PRO A 583 6.28 4.26 -0.69
N GLU A 584 6.30 3.79 0.55
CA GLU A 584 5.61 4.42 1.69
C GLU A 584 6.12 5.84 1.99
N LEU A 585 7.42 6.01 2.06
CA LEU A 585 8.06 7.27 2.38
C LEU A 585 9.44 7.37 1.72
N PHE A 586 10.02 8.56 1.80
CA PHE A 586 11.37 8.83 1.31
C PHE A 586 12.23 9.46 2.42
N ASP A 587 13.53 9.24 2.35
CA ASP A 587 14.45 10.04 3.15
C ASP A 587 14.19 11.53 2.88
N GLY A 588 14.20 12.36 3.91
CA GLY A 588 13.89 13.81 3.78
C GLY A 588 15.02 14.65 3.23
N ASN A 589 16.22 14.06 3.08
CA ASN A 589 17.40 14.70 2.50
C ASN A 589 17.88 13.93 1.26
N PRO A 590 18.60 14.61 0.34
CA PRO A 590 19.19 13.95 -0.82
C PRO A 590 20.02 12.72 -0.43
N PRO A 591 19.98 11.65 -1.23
CA PRO A 591 19.35 11.54 -2.55
C PRO A 591 17.86 11.13 -2.53
N PHE A 592 17.13 11.28 -1.41
CA PHE A 592 15.71 10.98 -1.27
C PHE A 592 15.35 9.53 -1.61
N HIS A 593 16.05 8.58 -1.04
CA HIS A 593 15.76 7.15 -1.26
C HIS A 593 14.39 6.75 -0.75
N GLY A 594 13.68 5.93 -1.54
CA GLY A 594 12.44 5.28 -1.13
C GLY A 594 12.66 4.31 0.03
N ARG A 595 11.73 4.32 1.01
CA ARG A 595 11.81 3.56 2.25
C ARG A 595 10.46 2.97 2.63
N GLY A 596 10.47 2.14 3.67
CA GLY A 596 9.27 1.54 4.23
C GLY A 596 8.68 0.45 3.34
N ALA A 597 7.35 0.38 3.27
CA ALA A 597 6.64 -0.52 2.38
C ALA A 597 6.95 -0.18 0.92
N ILE A 598 7.11 -1.22 0.09
CA ILE A 598 7.52 -1.04 -1.31
C ILE A 598 6.44 -0.42 -2.19
N SER A 599 5.18 -0.52 -1.77
CA SER A 599 4.02 0.03 -2.46
C SER A 599 3.01 0.51 -1.43
N PHE A 600 2.57 1.76 -1.53
CA PHE A 600 1.75 2.39 -0.49
C PHE A 600 0.53 3.11 -1.08
N ALA A 601 -0.66 2.72 -0.62
CA ALA A 601 -1.95 3.10 -1.20
C ALA A 601 -2.17 4.62 -1.20
N MET A 602 -1.97 5.30 -0.07
CA MET A 602 -2.17 6.76 0.01
C MET A 602 -1.28 7.53 -0.97
N ASN A 603 -0.05 7.07 -1.20
CA ASN A 603 0.87 7.75 -2.10
C ASN A 603 0.45 7.60 -3.56
N VAL A 604 0.11 6.38 -3.98
CA VAL A 604 -0.42 6.13 -5.34
C VAL A 604 -1.72 6.89 -5.56
N ALA A 605 -2.63 6.86 -4.57
CA ALA A 605 -3.91 7.57 -4.62
C ALA A 605 -3.75 9.07 -4.82
N GLU A 606 -2.91 9.70 -4.02
CA GLU A 606 -2.74 11.16 -4.07
C GLU A 606 -1.97 11.65 -5.30
N VAL A 607 -1.08 10.82 -5.86
CA VAL A 607 -0.47 11.13 -7.15
C VAL A 607 -1.48 10.99 -8.29
N LEU A 608 -2.33 9.94 -8.31
CA LEU A 608 -3.43 9.81 -9.27
C LEU A 608 -4.41 10.98 -9.17
N ARG A 609 -4.82 11.36 -7.95
CA ARG A 609 -5.69 12.51 -7.72
C ARG A 609 -5.05 13.83 -8.19
N THR A 610 -3.73 13.98 -8.02
CA THR A 610 -3.01 15.15 -8.54
C THR A 610 -3.02 15.20 -10.07
N LEU A 611 -2.84 14.06 -10.75
CA LEU A 611 -2.91 13.99 -12.21
C LEU A 611 -4.31 14.37 -12.72
N GLU A 612 -5.36 13.86 -12.08
CA GLU A 612 -6.75 14.25 -12.38
C GLU A 612 -6.99 15.75 -12.19
N LEU A 613 -6.52 16.33 -11.08
CA LEU A 613 -6.62 17.77 -10.81
C LEU A 613 -5.88 18.59 -11.87
N LEU A 614 -4.70 18.16 -12.31
CA LEU A 614 -3.96 18.82 -13.38
C LEU A 614 -4.80 18.89 -14.66
N GLU A 615 -5.43 17.80 -15.07
CA GLU A 615 -6.27 17.78 -16.27
C GLU A 615 -7.48 18.71 -16.12
N LYS A 616 -8.17 18.71 -14.96
CA LYS A 616 -9.30 19.62 -14.69
C LYS A 616 -8.92 21.11 -14.75
N TYR A 617 -7.69 21.47 -14.39
CA TYR A 617 -7.24 22.87 -14.41
C TYR A 617 -6.62 23.31 -15.76
N LYS A 618 -6.33 22.38 -16.67
CA LYS A 618 -5.86 22.71 -18.04
C LYS A 618 -6.98 23.29 -18.89
N TYR A 619 -8.20 22.84 -18.67
CA TYR A 619 -9.42 23.24 -19.39
C TYR A 619 -10.35 24.08 -18.51
#